data_37b86ab476d6e7f72bdaa5340508719b
#
_entry.id   37b86ab476d6e7f72bdaa5340508719b
#
_cell.length_a   1.000
_cell.length_b   1.000
_cell.length_c   1.000
_cell.angle_alpha   90.00
_cell.angle_beta   90.00
_cell.angle_gamma   90.00
#
_symmetry.space_group_name_H-M   'P 1'
#
loop_
_entity.id
_entity.type
_entity.pdbx_description
1 polymer ?
#
loop_
_entity_poly.entity_id
_entity_poly.type
_entity_poly.pdbx_seq_one_letter_code
_entity_poly.pdbx_strand_id
1 'polypeptide(L)'
;MEKKNKQIDRGDLKQNLSEKFVWAIAYGSCIGWGAFILPGDWIKQSGPIAASIGIVIGALLMILIAVSYGALVEKFPVSGGAFAFSFLSFGRYVSFFSSWFLTFGYVCVVALNATAFSLLVKFLLPDVLNNGKLYTIAGWDVYITEIIIATVLLLVFMLVTIRGASVSGSLQYYFCAAMVIVVLLMFFGSFFGNNFALENLQPLAEPSKGWLVSIVVIVSVAPWAYVGFDNIPQTAEEFNFAPNKTFKLIVYSLLAASLTYVVMILYTGWLSTSHQSLNGQLWLTGAVTQTAFGYIGLGVLAIAIMMGIFTGLNGFLMSSSRLLFSMGRSGIMPTMFSKLHSKYKTPYVAIIFLVGVSLIAPWLGRTALTWIVDMSSTGVSIAYFITCLSAAKLFSYNKQSNTYAPVYKTFAIIGSFVSFIFLALLLVPGSPAALTAPSYIALLGWLIIGLIFFVIRYPKLKNMDNDELSRLILNRSENEVDDMIEEPEKEKTK
;
A
#
# COMPACT_ATOMS: atom_id res chain seq x y z
N MET A 1 -40.83 -8.19 -25.57
CA MET A 1 -40.50 -6.76 -25.48
C MET A 1 -39.04 -6.68 -25.08
N GLU A 2 -38.15 -6.47 -26.05
CA GLU A 2 -36.73 -6.25 -25.84
C GLU A 2 -36.55 -4.96 -25.02
N LYS A 3 -36.12 -5.08 -23.78
CA LYS A 3 -35.60 -3.93 -23.04
C LYS A 3 -34.34 -3.46 -23.79
N LYS A 4 -34.47 -2.40 -24.60
CA LYS A 4 -33.34 -1.67 -25.17
C LYS A 4 -32.26 -1.54 -24.12
N ASN A 5 -31.11 -2.18 -24.37
CA ASN A 5 -29.89 -2.02 -23.57
C ASN A 5 -29.52 -0.52 -23.56
N LYS A 6 -30.01 0.23 -22.57
CA LYS A 6 -29.51 1.57 -22.32
C LYS A 6 -28.09 1.41 -21.82
N GLN A 7 -27.15 1.68 -22.70
CA GLN A 7 -25.75 1.78 -22.34
C GLN A 7 -25.64 2.86 -21.26
N ILE A 8 -25.35 2.46 -20.03
CA ILE A 8 -25.20 3.39 -18.90
C ILE A 8 -23.88 4.11 -19.12
N ASP A 9 -23.90 5.43 -19.25
CA ASP A 9 -22.66 6.22 -19.30
C ASP A 9 -21.95 6.13 -17.94
N ARG A 10 -20.96 5.26 -17.91
CA ARG A 10 -20.23 4.85 -16.73
C ARG A 10 -19.02 5.75 -16.44
N GLY A 11 -18.61 6.58 -17.43
CA GLY A 11 -17.38 7.36 -17.38
C GLY A 11 -16.15 6.44 -17.43
N ASP A 12 -15.53 6.30 -18.60
CA ASP A 12 -14.40 5.40 -18.82
C ASP A 12 -13.06 6.08 -18.52
N LEU A 13 -12.17 5.33 -17.86
CA LEU A 13 -10.78 5.70 -17.65
C LEU A 13 -9.96 5.37 -18.92
N LYS A 14 -8.83 6.07 -19.12
CA LYS A 14 -7.96 5.81 -20.27
C LYS A 14 -7.06 4.61 -20.02
N GLN A 15 -7.07 3.65 -20.93
CA GLN A 15 -6.17 2.49 -20.92
C GLN A 15 -4.78 2.86 -21.42
N ASN A 16 -3.91 3.35 -20.53
CA ASN A 16 -2.58 3.83 -20.88
C ASN A 16 -1.48 3.42 -19.88
N LEU A 17 -1.78 2.49 -18.98
CA LEU A 17 -0.82 1.90 -18.06
C LEU A 17 -0.18 0.65 -18.65
N SER A 18 1.12 0.72 -18.95
CA SER A 18 1.92 -0.42 -19.41
C SER A 18 2.38 -1.31 -18.26
N GLU A 19 2.78 -2.55 -18.54
CA GLU A 19 3.30 -3.51 -17.55
C GLU A 19 4.39 -2.90 -16.65
N LYS A 20 5.36 -2.19 -17.25
CA LYS A 20 6.44 -1.54 -16.50
C LYS A 20 5.96 -0.46 -15.53
N PHE A 21 4.91 0.29 -15.91
CA PHE A 21 4.34 1.31 -15.03
C PHE A 21 3.56 0.67 -13.87
N VAL A 22 2.79 -0.38 -14.17
CA VAL A 22 2.03 -1.13 -13.17
C VAL A 22 2.97 -1.83 -12.18
N TRP A 23 4.05 -2.47 -12.66
CA TRP A 23 5.07 -3.02 -11.79
C TRP A 23 5.72 -1.95 -10.89
N ALA A 24 6.08 -0.81 -11.47
CA ALA A 24 6.69 0.28 -10.72
C ALA A 24 5.73 0.88 -9.66
N ILE A 25 4.42 0.95 -9.95
CA ILE A 25 3.41 1.38 -8.98
C ILE A 25 3.42 0.43 -7.76
N ALA A 26 3.39 -0.87 -7.99
CA ALA A 26 3.41 -1.85 -6.89
C ALA A 26 4.75 -1.84 -6.15
N TYR A 27 5.86 -2.00 -6.84
CA TYR A 27 7.19 -2.04 -6.24
C TYR A 27 7.51 -0.77 -5.45
N GLY A 28 7.35 0.40 -6.07
CA GLY A 28 7.66 1.66 -5.43
C GLY A 28 6.75 1.96 -4.24
N SER A 29 5.48 1.57 -4.30
CA SER A 29 4.55 1.71 -3.17
C SER A 29 4.91 0.79 -2.01
N CYS A 30 5.37 -0.45 -2.28
CA CYS A 30 5.82 -1.37 -1.24
C CYS A 30 7.09 -0.91 -0.53
N ILE A 31 8.04 -0.31 -1.24
CA ILE A 31 9.30 0.13 -0.63
C ILE A 31 9.10 1.37 0.23
N GLY A 32 8.50 2.42 -0.32
CA GLY A 32 8.35 3.69 0.39
C GLY A 32 9.70 4.19 0.98
N TRP A 33 9.62 4.91 2.07
CA TRP A 33 10.79 5.34 2.86
C TRP A 33 11.25 4.27 3.88
N GLY A 34 10.38 3.29 4.17
CA GLY A 34 10.58 2.32 5.24
C GLY A 34 11.83 1.47 5.07
N ALA A 35 12.17 1.09 3.83
CA ALA A 35 13.37 0.29 3.53
C ALA A 35 14.69 0.99 3.90
N PHE A 36 14.68 2.31 4.04
CA PHE A 36 15.89 3.10 4.31
C PHE A 36 15.97 3.59 5.75
N ILE A 37 14.86 3.65 6.46
CA ILE A 37 14.81 4.17 7.84
C ILE A 37 14.68 3.05 8.87
N LEU A 38 13.86 2.04 8.61
CA LEU A 38 13.51 1.01 9.57
C LEU A 38 14.52 -0.15 9.74
N PRO A 39 15.50 -0.41 8.84
CA PRO A 39 16.44 -1.50 9.05
C PRO A 39 17.12 -1.49 10.42
N GLY A 40 17.50 -0.29 10.92
CA GLY A 40 18.08 -0.15 12.25
C GLY A 40 17.16 -0.61 13.37
N ASP A 41 15.88 -0.27 13.30
CA ASP A 41 14.89 -0.65 14.31
C ASP A 41 14.61 -2.16 14.26
N TRP A 42 14.57 -2.75 13.07
CA TRP A 42 14.41 -4.20 12.92
C TRP A 42 15.61 -4.99 13.40
N ILE A 43 16.83 -4.47 13.18
CA ILE A 43 18.06 -5.06 13.71
C ILE A 43 18.06 -5.04 15.24
N LYS A 44 17.66 -3.91 15.85
CA LYS A 44 17.53 -3.78 17.32
C LYS A 44 16.51 -4.76 17.90
N GLN A 45 15.39 -4.95 17.19
CA GLN A 45 14.29 -5.81 17.67
C GLN A 45 14.56 -7.29 17.51
N SER A 46 15.32 -7.69 16.49
CA SER A 46 15.36 -9.08 16.03
C SER A 46 16.74 -9.60 15.64
N GLY A 47 17.73 -8.73 15.54
CA GLY A 47 19.02 -9.06 14.91
C GLY A 47 18.93 -9.06 13.38
N PRO A 48 20.05 -8.84 12.66
CA PRO A 48 20.03 -8.58 11.23
C PRO A 48 19.59 -9.79 10.39
N ILE A 49 20.01 -11.00 10.78
CA ILE A 49 19.68 -12.22 10.00
C ILE A 49 18.25 -12.66 10.29
N ALA A 50 17.83 -12.68 11.56
CA ALA A 50 16.45 -13.02 11.89
C ALA A 50 15.46 -12.01 11.30
N ALA A 51 15.81 -10.72 11.24
CA ALA A 51 15.02 -9.69 10.57
C ALA A 51 14.94 -9.95 9.06
N SER A 52 16.04 -10.28 8.39
CA SER A 52 16.08 -10.62 6.96
C SER A 52 15.20 -11.84 6.65
N ILE A 53 15.28 -12.89 7.46
CA ILE A 53 14.43 -14.08 7.32
C ILE A 53 12.96 -13.73 7.54
N GLY A 54 12.64 -12.91 8.54
CA GLY A 54 11.28 -12.44 8.82
C GLY A 54 10.67 -11.66 7.65
N ILE A 55 11.44 -10.78 7.01
CA ILE A 55 11.05 -10.06 5.80
C ILE A 55 10.74 -11.04 4.65
N VAL A 56 11.61 -12.02 4.38
CA VAL A 56 11.39 -13.01 3.31
C VAL A 56 10.14 -13.86 3.58
N ILE A 57 9.96 -14.35 4.81
CA ILE A 57 8.75 -15.09 5.17
C ILE A 57 7.51 -14.20 5.02
N GLY A 58 7.59 -12.94 5.46
CA GLY A 58 6.53 -11.95 5.26
C GLY A 58 6.15 -11.80 3.78
N ALA A 59 7.12 -11.70 2.87
CA ALA A 59 6.87 -11.65 1.42
C ALA A 59 6.14 -12.90 0.91
N LEU A 60 6.56 -14.09 1.37
CA LEU A 60 5.90 -15.35 0.98
C LEU A 60 4.44 -15.39 1.44
N LEU A 61 4.17 -14.92 2.67
CA LEU A 61 2.78 -14.81 3.17
C LEU A 61 1.97 -13.80 2.36
N MET A 62 2.56 -12.67 1.96
CA MET A 62 1.90 -11.70 1.09
C MET A 62 1.64 -12.27 -0.31
N ILE A 63 2.52 -13.12 -0.85
CA ILE A 63 2.30 -13.81 -2.14
C ILE A 63 1.10 -14.75 -2.04
N LEU A 64 0.87 -15.43 -0.92
CA LEU A 64 -0.33 -16.25 -0.72
C LEU A 64 -1.62 -15.42 -0.81
N ILE A 65 -1.62 -14.22 -0.23
CA ILE A 65 -2.73 -13.26 -0.36
C ILE A 65 -2.85 -12.76 -1.81
N ALA A 66 -1.73 -12.46 -2.45
CA ALA A 66 -1.65 -11.92 -3.82
C ALA A 66 -2.21 -12.87 -4.88
N VAL A 67 -2.19 -14.19 -4.65
CA VAL A 67 -2.84 -15.18 -5.53
C VAL A 67 -4.32 -14.84 -5.72
N SER A 68 -5.03 -14.47 -4.63
CA SER A 68 -6.45 -14.08 -4.69
C SER A 68 -6.65 -12.83 -5.52
N TYR A 69 -5.80 -11.81 -5.35
CA TYR A 69 -5.86 -10.58 -6.13
C TYR A 69 -5.59 -10.81 -7.61
N GLY A 70 -4.54 -11.57 -7.93
CA GLY A 70 -4.18 -11.88 -9.31
C GLY A 70 -5.29 -12.61 -10.06
N ALA A 71 -5.84 -13.66 -9.46
CA ALA A 71 -6.92 -14.45 -10.03
C ALA A 71 -8.22 -13.65 -10.21
N LEU A 72 -8.55 -12.74 -9.28
CA LEU A 72 -9.74 -11.90 -9.39
C LEU A 72 -9.58 -10.79 -10.44
N VAL A 73 -8.39 -10.18 -10.56
CA VAL A 73 -8.12 -9.17 -11.61
C VAL A 73 -8.16 -9.78 -13.00
N GLU A 74 -7.67 -11.02 -13.16
CA GLU A 74 -7.71 -11.71 -14.44
C GLU A 74 -9.14 -11.87 -14.96
N LYS A 75 -10.08 -12.22 -14.08
CA LYS A 75 -11.50 -12.36 -14.42
C LYS A 75 -12.23 -11.00 -14.49
N PHE A 76 -11.93 -10.10 -13.58
CA PHE A 76 -12.65 -8.84 -13.39
C PHE A 76 -11.69 -7.64 -13.38
N PRO A 77 -11.13 -7.23 -14.54
CA PRO A 77 -10.17 -6.12 -14.63
C PRO A 77 -10.90 -4.76 -14.61
N VAL A 78 -11.34 -4.35 -13.43
CA VAL A 78 -12.11 -3.11 -13.22
C VAL A 78 -11.41 -2.19 -12.23
N SER A 79 -11.72 -0.89 -12.29
CA SER A 79 -11.21 0.10 -11.34
C SER A 79 -11.79 -0.13 -9.96
N GLY A 80 -10.96 0.04 -8.92
CA GLY A 80 -11.36 -0.26 -7.55
C GLY A 80 -11.56 -1.75 -7.31
N GLY A 81 -10.65 -2.59 -7.82
CA GLY A 81 -10.77 -4.05 -7.82
C GLY A 81 -11.22 -4.65 -6.50
N ALA A 82 -10.62 -4.25 -5.35
CA ALA A 82 -11.03 -4.77 -4.05
C ALA A 82 -12.52 -4.46 -3.72
N PHE A 83 -13.04 -3.31 -4.17
CA PHE A 83 -14.46 -2.96 -4.06
C PHE A 83 -15.32 -3.89 -4.92
N ALA A 84 -14.95 -4.08 -6.18
CA ALA A 84 -15.68 -4.93 -7.11
C ALA A 84 -15.69 -6.40 -6.66
N PHE A 85 -14.54 -6.92 -6.18
CA PHE A 85 -14.42 -8.31 -5.72
C PHE A 85 -15.27 -8.59 -4.48
N SER A 86 -15.27 -7.67 -3.52
CA SER A 86 -16.12 -7.80 -2.34
C SER A 86 -17.61 -7.63 -2.67
N PHE A 87 -17.97 -6.79 -3.65
CA PHE A 87 -19.35 -6.67 -4.14
C PHE A 87 -19.87 -7.96 -4.75
N LEU A 88 -19.09 -8.57 -5.64
CA LEU A 88 -19.42 -9.86 -6.28
C LEU A 88 -19.75 -10.96 -5.28
N SER A 89 -19.02 -10.99 -4.17
CA SER A 89 -19.13 -12.09 -3.21
C SER A 89 -20.12 -11.82 -2.09
N PHE A 90 -20.20 -10.59 -1.60
CA PHE A 90 -20.88 -10.24 -0.36
C PHE A 90 -21.88 -9.09 -0.50
N GLY A 91 -22.00 -8.54 -1.73
CA GLY A 91 -22.93 -7.46 -2.03
C GLY A 91 -22.49 -6.10 -1.48
N ARG A 92 -23.41 -5.15 -1.56
CA ARG A 92 -23.18 -3.70 -1.40
C ARG A 92 -22.69 -3.27 -0.02
N TYR A 93 -23.08 -3.94 1.04
CA TYR A 93 -22.74 -3.54 2.42
C TYR A 93 -21.29 -3.89 2.77
N VAL A 94 -20.89 -5.14 2.52
CA VAL A 94 -19.53 -5.61 2.79
C VAL A 94 -18.53 -4.92 1.88
N SER A 95 -18.89 -4.68 0.60
CA SER A 95 -18.03 -3.97 -0.34
C SER A 95 -17.78 -2.52 0.08
N PHE A 96 -18.84 -1.83 0.58
CA PHE A 96 -18.67 -0.50 1.14
C PHE A 96 -17.69 -0.50 2.32
N PHE A 97 -17.93 -1.36 3.32
CA PHE A 97 -17.12 -1.44 4.53
C PHE A 97 -15.65 -1.73 4.21
N SER A 98 -15.38 -2.80 3.45
CA SER A 98 -14.03 -3.20 3.05
C SER A 98 -13.28 -2.08 2.32
N SER A 99 -13.96 -1.46 1.33
CA SER A 99 -13.32 -0.43 0.49
C SER A 99 -13.16 0.91 1.20
N TRP A 100 -14.05 1.23 2.13
CA TRP A 100 -13.93 2.43 2.95
C TRP A 100 -12.71 2.35 3.87
N PHE A 101 -12.48 1.17 4.50
CA PHE A 101 -11.29 0.95 5.32
C PHE A 101 -10.01 0.84 4.48
N LEU A 102 -10.07 0.26 3.27
CA LEU A 102 -8.93 0.27 2.36
C LEU A 102 -8.57 1.69 1.92
N THR A 103 -9.57 2.53 1.62
CA THR A 103 -9.36 3.95 1.30
C THR A 103 -8.65 4.65 2.45
N PHE A 104 -9.04 4.36 3.69
CA PHE A 104 -8.38 4.90 4.87
C PHE A 104 -6.93 4.45 4.97
N GLY A 105 -6.68 3.15 4.80
CA GLY A 105 -5.32 2.62 4.79
C GLY A 105 -4.41 3.35 3.81
N TYR A 106 -4.89 3.59 2.60
CA TYR A 106 -4.14 4.30 1.56
C TYR A 106 -3.94 5.79 1.87
N VAL A 107 -4.98 6.49 2.38
CA VAL A 107 -4.85 7.89 2.80
C VAL A 107 -3.83 8.03 3.92
N CYS A 108 -3.81 7.10 4.86
CA CYS A 108 -2.81 7.07 5.92
C CYS A 108 -1.39 6.96 5.35
N VAL A 109 -1.16 6.11 4.34
CA VAL A 109 0.18 6.02 3.71
C VAL A 109 0.54 7.30 2.95
N VAL A 110 -0.41 7.95 2.27
CA VAL A 110 -0.18 9.25 1.63
C VAL A 110 0.24 10.30 2.68
N ALA A 111 -0.49 10.40 3.77
CA ALA A 111 -0.22 11.30 4.87
C ALA A 111 1.14 11.02 5.54
N LEU A 112 1.44 9.73 5.76
CA LEU A 112 2.71 9.25 6.33
C LEU A 112 3.90 9.68 5.47
N ASN A 113 3.82 9.48 4.15
CA ASN A 113 4.90 9.86 3.23
C ASN A 113 5.13 11.37 3.20
N ALA A 114 4.07 12.19 3.21
CA ALA A 114 4.20 13.64 3.24
C ALA A 114 4.89 14.13 4.53
N THR A 115 4.53 13.57 5.69
CA THR A 115 5.15 13.88 6.97
C THR A 115 6.60 13.37 7.02
N ALA A 116 6.87 12.17 6.51
CA ALA A 116 8.22 11.62 6.43
C ALA A 116 9.16 12.49 5.57
N PHE A 117 8.66 13.12 4.51
CA PHE A 117 9.45 14.06 3.72
C PHE A 117 9.87 15.29 4.52
N SER A 118 8.96 15.88 5.28
CA SER A 118 9.31 17.02 6.17
C SER A 118 10.37 16.64 7.18
N LEU A 119 10.29 15.43 7.77
CA LEU A 119 11.28 14.94 8.71
C LEU A 119 12.64 14.69 8.05
N LEU A 120 12.67 14.18 6.81
CA LEU A 120 13.91 14.03 6.06
C LEU A 120 14.57 15.39 5.80
N VAL A 121 13.80 16.40 5.36
CA VAL A 121 14.31 17.75 5.13
C VAL A 121 14.81 18.37 6.44
N LYS A 122 14.10 18.16 7.56
CA LYS A 122 14.53 18.61 8.90
C LYS A 122 15.84 17.98 9.32
N PHE A 123 16.03 16.70 9.01
CA PHE A 123 17.29 16.01 9.33
C PHE A 123 18.46 16.55 8.48
N LEU A 124 18.22 16.85 7.21
CA LEU A 124 19.25 17.37 6.29
C LEU A 124 19.54 18.87 6.50
N LEU A 125 18.53 19.66 6.86
CA LEU A 125 18.58 21.13 6.96
C LEU A 125 17.87 21.59 8.26
N PRO A 126 18.43 21.26 9.45
CA PRO A 126 17.78 21.55 10.73
C PRO A 126 17.55 23.05 10.96
N ASP A 127 18.48 23.90 10.53
CA ASP A 127 18.41 25.36 10.71
C ASP A 127 17.25 26.00 9.93
N VAL A 128 16.84 25.38 8.81
CA VAL A 128 15.71 25.85 8.00
C VAL A 128 14.37 25.47 8.63
N LEU A 129 14.29 24.29 9.26
CA LEU A 129 13.01 23.70 9.70
C LEU A 129 12.67 23.89 11.17
N ASN A 130 13.65 24.26 12.00
CA ASN A 130 13.40 24.58 13.41
C ASN A 130 12.87 26.01 13.61
N ASN A 131 12.18 26.57 12.61
CA ASN A 131 11.61 27.91 12.68
C ASN A 131 10.09 27.87 12.84
N GLY A 132 9.55 28.76 13.69
CA GLY A 132 8.11 28.90 13.87
C GLY A 132 7.48 27.72 14.60
N LYS A 133 8.01 27.36 15.78
CA LYS A 133 7.38 26.37 16.67
C LYS A 133 5.96 26.80 17.00
N LEU A 134 4.98 25.93 16.79
CA LEU A 134 3.58 26.16 17.08
C LEU A 134 3.18 25.61 18.46
N TYR A 135 3.44 24.33 18.68
CA TYR A 135 3.10 23.62 19.91
C TYR A 135 3.92 22.33 20.03
N THR A 136 3.76 21.65 21.16
CA THR A 136 4.33 20.33 21.43
C THR A 136 3.18 19.33 21.60
N ILE A 137 3.20 18.21 20.86
CA ILE A 137 2.23 17.13 20.98
C ILE A 137 2.96 15.80 21.20
N ALA A 138 2.55 15.05 22.22
CA ALA A 138 3.16 13.76 22.59
C ALA A 138 4.70 13.79 22.65
N GLY A 139 5.27 14.89 23.19
CA GLY A 139 6.71 15.08 23.32
C GLY A 139 7.44 15.54 22.05
N TRP A 140 6.72 15.83 20.96
CA TRP A 140 7.29 16.31 19.71
C TRP A 140 6.89 17.76 19.41
N ASP A 141 7.89 18.60 19.11
CA ASP A 141 7.67 19.99 18.71
C ASP A 141 7.25 20.07 17.24
N VAL A 142 6.08 20.66 16.98
CA VAL A 142 5.52 20.88 15.65
C VAL A 142 5.90 22.28 15.17
N TYR A 143 6.47 22.35 13.98
CA TYR A 143 6.91 23.59 13.36
C TYR A 143 6.07 23.91 12.10
N ILE A 144 5.76 25.20 11.90
CA ILE A 144 4.99 25.66 10.73
C ILE A 144 5.70 25.30 9.41
N THR A 145 7.02 25.34 9.39
CA THR A 145 7.85 25.00 8.25
C THR A 145 7.69 23.53 7.81
N GLU A 146 7.57 22.60 8.76
CA GLU A 146 7.29 21.17 8.48
C GLU A 146 5.93 21.01 7.80
N ILE A 147 4.90 21.71 8.30
CA ILE A 147 3.54 21.68 7.75
C ILE A 147 3.51 22.24 6.34
N ILE A 148 4.20 23.38 6.10
CA ILE A 148 4.27 23.99 4.77
C ILE A 148 4.92 23.05 3.77
N ILE A 149 6.04 22.40 4.11
CA ILE A 149 6.76 21.49 3.21
C ILE A 149 5.89 20.27 2.86
N ALA A 150 5.27 19.64 3.87
CA ALA A 150 4.36 18.51 3.61
C ALA A 150 3.16 18.94 2.76
N THR A 151 2.58 20.12 3.02
CA THR A 151 1.47 20.68 2.24
C THR A 151 1.87 20.90 0.78
N VAL A 152 3.00 21.56 0.53
CA VAL A 152 3.50 21.80 -0.83
C VAL A 152 3.70 20.48 -1.57
N LEU A 153 4.31 19.49 -0.92
CA LEU A 153 4.52 18.18 -1.52
C LEU A 153 3.19 17.50 -1.89
N LEU A 154 2.22 17.49 -0.98
CA LEU A 154 0.88 16.94 -1.24
C LEU A 154 0.19 17.63 -2.43
N LEU A 155 0.28 18.96 -2.52
CA LEU A 155 -0.30 19.71 -3.64
C LEU A 155 0.40 19.41 -4.96
N VAL A 156 1.72 19.25 -4.96
CA VAL A 156 2.48 18.85 -6.16
C VAL A 156 2.01 17.48 -6.66
N PHE A 157 1.93 16.47 -5.77
CA PHE A 157 1.48 15.13 -6.16
C PHE A 157 -0.02 15.08 -6.49
N MET A 158 -0.85 15.92 -5.89
CA MET A 158 -2.23 16.13 -6.31
C MET A 158 -2.29 16.54 -7.79
N LEU A 159 -1.53 17.56 -8.20
CA LEU A 159 -1.48 18.04 -9.57
C LEU A 159 -0.92 16.98 -10.54
N VAL A 160 0.10 16.24 -10.15
CA VAL A 160 0.67 15.13 -10.94
C VAL A 160 -0.40 14.06 -11.18
N THR A 161 -1.09 13.63 -10.12
CA THR A 161 -2.11 12.58 -10.21
C THR A 161 -3.33 13.02 -11.03
N ILE A 162 -3.74 14.29 -10.94
CA ILE A 162 -4.81 14.85 -11.78
C ILE A 162 -4.41 14.86 -13.27
N ARG A 163 -3.13 15.08 -13.62
CA ARG A 163 -2.66 15.11 -15.00
C ARG A 163 -2.73 13.78 -15.75
N GLY A 164 -2.95 12.67 -15.05
CA GLY A 164 -3.30 11.40 -15.66
C GLY A 164 -2.40 10.24 -15.27
N ALA A 165 -2.93 9.02 -15.46
CA ALA A 165 -2.27 7.79 -15.07
C ALA A 165 -0.95 7.55 -15.81
N SER A 166 -0.84 7.97 -17.08
CA SER A 166 0.40 7.83 -17.85
C SER A 166 1.52 8.71 -17.29
N VAL A 167 1.22 9.96 -16.90
CA VAL A 167 2.21 10.86 -16.28
C VAL A 167 2.63 10.31 -14.92
N SER A 168 1.66 9.94 -14.11
CA SER A 168 1.87 9.34 -12.79
C SER A 168 2.68 8.04 -12.89
N GLY A 169 2.34 7.13 -13.79
CA GLY A 169 3.05 5.86 -14.01
C GLY A 169 4.47 6.04 -14.55
N SER A 170 4.68 7.01 -15.44
CA SER A 170 6.01 7.35 -15.96
C SER A 170 6.93 7.88 -14.86
N LEU A 171 6.46 8.84 -14.06
CA LEU A 171 7.21 9.36 -12.92
C LEU A 171 7.54 8.24 -11.91
N GLN A 172 6.56 7.38 -11.63
CA GLN A 172 6.74 6.23 -10.75
C GLN A 172 7.88 5.33 -11.22
N TYR A 173 7.91 5.02 -12.53
CA TYR A 173 8.95 4.20 -13.13
C TYR A 173 10.35 4.81 -12.99
N TYR A 174 10.51 6.11 -13.27
CA TYR A 174 11.80 6.77 -13.12
C TYR A 174 12.24 6.90 -11.66
N PHE A 175 11.33 7.15 -10.74
CA PHE A 175 11.65 7.16 -9.30
C PHE A 175 12.07 5.77 -8.81
N CYS A 176 11.39 4.71 -9.24
CA CYS A 176 11.81 3.34 -8.94
C CYS A 176 13.18 3.01 -9.51
N ALA A 177 13.45 3.39 -10.78
CA ALA A 177 14.73 3.15 -11.40
C ALA A 177 15.87 3.87 -10.65
N ALA A 178 15.68 5.15 -10.30
CA ALA A 178 16.64 5.90 -9.51
C ALA A 178 16.88 5.25 -8.14
N MET A 179 15.81 4.84 -7.45
CA MET A 179 15.88 4.17 -6.15
C MET A 179 16.67 2.85 -6.24
N VAL A 180 16.40 2.01 -7.24
CA VAL A 180 17.13 0.74 -7.45
C VAL A 180 18.61 1.00 -7.72
N ILE A 181 18.94 1.98 -8.56
CA ILE A 181 20.34 2.37 -8.83
C ILE A 181 21.03 2.78 -7.53
N VAL A 182 20.41 3.60 -6.71
CA VAL A 182 21.00 4.02 -5.43
C VAL A 182 21.16 2.85 -4.48
N VAL A 183 20.19 1.94 -4.36
CA VAL A 183 20.29 0.73 -3.53
C VAL A 183 21.48 -0.14 -3.98
N LEU A 184 21.65 -0.33 -5.29
CA LEU A 184 22.79 -1.07 -5.83
C LEU A 184 24.13 -0.37 -5.54
N LEU A 185 24.20 0.96 -5.73
CA LEU A 185 25.39 1.74 -5.39
C LEU A 185 25.75 1.62 -3.91
N MET A 186 24.78 1.70 -3.02
CA MET A 186 24.98 1.54 -1.59
C MET A 186 25.43 0.11 -1.24
N PHE A 187 24.77 -0.90 -1.81
CA PHE A 187 25.11 -2.29 -1.59
C PHE A 187 26.54 -2.60 -2.00
N PHE A 188 26.91 -2.32 -3.25
CA PHE A 188 28.26 -2.58 -3.73
C PHE A 188 29.29 -1.65 -3.10
N GLY A 189 28.93 -0.39 -2.87
CA GLY A 189 29.78 0.57 -2.17
C GLY A 189 30.11 0.15 -0.75
N SER A 190 29.22 -0.56 -0.06
CA SER A 190 29.42 -0.96 1.33
C SER A 190 30.63 -1.88 1.51
N PHE A 191 30.99 -2.68 0.50
CA PHE A 191 32.18 -3.54 0.54
C PHE A 191 33.50 -2.77 0.59
N PHE A 192 33.48 -1.49 0.20
CA PHE A 192 34.62 -0.56 0.26
C PHE A 192 34.54 0.41 1.44
N GLY A 193 33.49 0.30 2.25
CA GLY A 193 33.31 1.14 3.43
C GLY A 193 34.30 0.80 4.55
N ASN A 194 34.84 1.81 5.24
CA ASN A 194 35.85 1.64 6.26
C ASN A 194 35.43 0.72 7.42
N ASN A 195 34.13 0.52 7.65
CA ASN A 195 33.57 -0.25 8.75
C ASN A 195 32.95 -1.58 8.31
N PHE A 196 33.11 -1.97 7.05
CA PHE A 196 32.55 -3.23 6.57
C PHE A 196 33.18 -4.41 7.31
N ALA A 197 32.37 -5.17 8.03
CA ALA A 197 32.75 -6.45 8.61
C ALA A 197 31.53 -7.38 8.73
N LEU A 198 31.69 -8.63 8.33
CA LEU A 198 30.64 -9.64 8.49
C LEU A 198 30.36 -9.98 9.95
N GLU A 199 31.36 -9.81 10.82
CA GLU A 199 31.25 -9.99 12.27
C GLU A 199 30.26 -8.99 12.89
N ASN A 200 30.06 -7.84 12.28
CA ASN A 200 29.07 -6.84 12.71
C ASN A 200 27.62 -7.33 12.59
N LEU A 201 27.37 -8.42 11.87
CA LEU A 201 26.05 -9.07 11.85
C LEU A 201 25.73 -9.85 13.14
N GLN A 202 26.67 -9.97 14.08
CA GLN A 202 26.41 -10.57 15.38
C GLN A 202 25.78 -9.57 16.35
N PRO A 203 24.82 -9.98 17.18
CA PRO A 203 24.16 -11.30 17.18
C PRO A 203 23.21 -11.49 16.01
N LEU A 204 23.17 -12.68 15.42
CA LEU A 204 22.32 -12.97 14.23
C LEU A 204 20.82 -12.85 14.50
N ALA A 205 20.42 -13.11 15.75
CA ALA A 205 19.07 -12.93 16.29
C ALA A 205 19.15 -12.24 17.65
N GLU A 206 18.06 -11.60 18.12
CA GLU A 206 18.01 -10.95 19.41
C GLU A 206 18.15 -11.99 20.56
N PRO A 207 19.24 -11.94 21.36
CA PRO A 207 19.55 -12.96 22.35
C PRO A 207 18.46 -13.16 23.41
N SER A 208 17.76 -12.09 23.81
CA SER A 208 16.72 -12.12 24.82
C SER A 208 15.43 -12.80 24.34
N LYS A 209 15.20 -12.89 23.04
CA LYS A 209 13.96 -13.40 22.42
C LYS A 209 14.14 -14.76 21.75
N GLY A 210 15.37 -15.09 21.33
CA GLY A 210 15.66 -16.27 20.53
C GLY A 210 15.19 -16.16 19.07
N TRP A 211 15.57 -17.12 18.24
CA TRP A 211 15.37 -17.10 16.80
C TRP A 211 13.89 -17.00 16.38
N LEU A 212 13.04 -17.85 16.91
CA LEU A 212 11.64 -17.93 16.48
C LEU A 212 10.89 -16.64 16.76
N VAL A 213 11.01 -16.11 17.98
CA VAL A 213 10.31 -14.88 18.36
C VAL A 213 10.87 -13.68 17.58
N SER A 214 12.19 -13.60 17.37
CA SER A 214 12.82 -12.57 16.55
C SER A 214 12.29 -12.56 15.11
N ILE A 215 12.12 -13.73 14.48
CA ILE A 215 11.55 -13.84 13.14
C ILE A 215 10.08 -13.41 13.13
N VAL A 216 9.26 -13.92 14.08
CA VAL A 216 7.81 -13.64 14.13
C VAL A 216 7.52 -12.16 14.35
N VAL A 217 8.32 -11.46 15.14
CA VAL A 217 8.21 -9.99 15.33
C VAL A 217 8.31 -9.25 14.00
N ILE A 218 9.22 -9.67 13.13
CA ILE A 218 9.36 -9.02 11.81
C ILE A 218 8.28 -9.49 10.83
N VAL A 219 7.86 -10.75 10.89
CA VAL A 219 6.73 -11.25 10.08
C VAL A 219 5.45 -10.45 10.36
N SER A 220 5.22 -10.03 11.62
CA SER A 220 4.03 -9.26 11.98
C SER A 220 3.96 -7.86 11.33
N VAL A 221 5.09 -7.33 10.84
CA VAL A 221 5.16 -6.04 10.13
C VAL A 221 4.82 -6.18 8.63
N ALA A 222 4.72 -7.43 8.12
CA ALA A 222 4.55 -7.68 6.68
C ALA A 222 3.34 -6.97 6.04
N PRO A 223 2.14 -6.86 6.66
CA PRO A 223 1.03 -6.14 6.05
C PRO A 223 1.36 -4.69 5.73
N TRP A 224 2.13 -4.02 6.59
CA TRP A 224 2.59 -2.65 6.36
C TRP A 224 3.77 -2.61 5.38
N ALA A 225 4.77 -3.48 5.54
CA ALA A 225 5.98 -3.46 4.74
C ALA A 225 5.73 -3.73 3.26
N TYR A 226 4.70 -4.52 2.94
CA TYR A 226 4.38 -4.91 1.58
C TYR A 226 3.10 -4.29 1.03
N VAL A 227 2.42 -3.39 1.79
CA VAL A 227 1.29 -2.65 1.25
C VAL A 227 1.72 -1.89 0.00
N GLY A 228 0.93 -2.00 -1.06
CA GLY A 228 1.25 -1.38 -2.36
C GLY A 228 1.17 -2.35 -3.54
N PHE A 229 1.38 -3.66 -3.37
CA PHE A 229 1.10 -4.63 -4.42
C PHE A 229 -0.38 -4.62 -4.81
N ASP A 230 -1.25 -4.34 -3.86
CA ASP A 230 -2.70 -4.22 -3.97
C ASP A 230 -3.15 -2.91 -4.65
N ASN A 231 -2.23 -2.02 -4.98
CA ASN A 231 -2.46 -0.87 -5.86
C ASN A 231 -2.75 -1.31 -7.31
N ILE A 232 -2.19 -2.44 -7.75
CA ILE A 232 -2.39 -2.98 -9.09
C ILE A 232 -3.87 -3.22 -9.39
N PRO A 233 -4.62 -3.98 -8.58
CA PRO A 233 -6.05 -4.22 -8.80
C PRO A 233 -6.90 -2.94 -8.84
N GLN A 234 -6.49 -1.89 -8.13
CA GLN A 234 -7.27 -0.65 -8.10
C GLN A 234 -7.22 0.11 -9.44
N THR A 235 -6.19 -0.14 -10.25
CA THR A 235 -5.95 0.53 -11.53
C THR A 235 -6.20 -0.36 -12.75
N ALA A 236 -6.77 -1.54 -12.56
CA ALA A 236 -6.86 -2.58 -13.59
C ALA A 236 -7.64 -2.14 -14.85
N GLU A 237 -8.61 -1.25 -14.74
CA GLU A 237 -9.36 -0.68 -15.86
C GLU A 237 -8.47 0.18 -16.79
N GLU A 238 -7.33 0.66 -16.31
CA GLU A 238 -6.40 1.52 -17.05
C GLU A 238 -5.27 0.73 -17.74
N PHE A 239 -5.26 -0.61 -17.67
CA PHE A 239 -4.22 -1.44 -18.29
C PHE A 239 -4.32 -1.43 -19.81
N ASN A 240 -3.16 -1.33 -20.49
CA ASN A 240 -3.03 -1.51 -21.93
C ASN A 240 -2.42 -2.87 -22.32
N PHE A 241 -2.49 -3.84 -21.41
CA PHE A 241 -1.99 -5.20 -21.58
C PHE A 241 -3.00 -6.21 -21.02
N ALA A 242 -2.80 -7.49 -21.35
CA ALA A 242 -3.70 -8.55 -20.93
C ALA A 242 -3.69 -8.78 -19.41
N PRO A 243 -4.84 -8.78 -18.72
CA PRO A 243 -4.93 -8.89 -17.25
C PRO A 243 -4.31 -10.16 -16.66
N ASN A 244 -4.15 -11.24 -17.42
CA ASN A 244 -3.50 -12.48 -16.98
C ASN A 244 -2.03 -12.31 -16.57
N LYS A 245 -1.38 -11.21 -16.96
CA LYS A 245 -0.01 -10.89 -16.53
C LYS A 245 0.05 -10.27 -15.12
N THR A 246 -1.09 -9.88 -14.57
CA THR A 246 -1.17 -9.14 -13.30
C THR A 246 -0.55 -9.90 -12.14
N PHE A 247 -0.85 -11.18 -12.00
CA PHE A 247 -0.28 -11.99 -10.92
C PHE A 247 1.26 -12.01 -10.96
N LYS A 248 1.84 -12.18 -12.15
CA LYS A 248 3.31 -12.11 -12.34
C LYS A 248 3.88 -10.77 -11.89
N LEU A 249 3.23 -9.67 -12.26
CA LEU A 249 3.68 -8.32 -11.88
C LEU A 249 3.64 -8.11 -10.37
N ILE A 250 2.58 -8.62 -9.70
CA ILE A 250 2.46 -8.59 -8.24
C ILE A 250 3.61 -9.38 -7.59
N VAL A 251 3.83 -10.62 -8.00
CA VAL A 251 4.88 -11.47 -7.44
C VAL A 251 6.27 -10.84 -7.63
N TYR A 252 6.57 -10.34 -8.83
CA TYR A 252 7.85 -9.68 -9.10
C TYR A 252 8.04 -8.41 -8.26
N SER A 253 6.98 -7.65 -8.01
CA SER A 253 7.07 -6.46 -7.14
C SER A 253 7.34 -6.85 -5.69
N LEU A 254 6.69 -7.88 -5.16
CA LEU A 254 6.89 -8.37 -3.80
C LEU A 254 8.28 -8.95 -3.59
N LEU A 255 8.78 -9.75 -4.55
CA LEU A 255 10.13 -10.31 -4.49
C LEU A 255 11.21 -9.21 -4.59
N ALA A 256 11.04 -8.25 -5.49
CA ALA A 256 11.94 -7.12 -5.61
C ALA A 256 11.94 -6.25 -4.34
N ALA A 257 10.76 -6.04 -3.74
CA ALA A 257 10.64 -5.32 -2.48
C ALA A 257 11.33 -6.06 -1.32
N SER A 258 11.10 -7.37 -1.20
CA SER A 258 11.77 -8.23 -0.22
C SER A 258 13.29 -8.16 -0.36
N LEU A 259 13.80 -8.28 -1.59
CA LEU A 259 15.23 -8.17 -1.86
C LEU A 259 15.79 -6.81 -1.43
N THR A 260 15.09 -5.72 -1.74
CA THR A 260 15.51 -4.37 -1.34
C THR A 260 15.55 -4.22 0.19
N TYR A 261 14.55 -4.70 0.90
CA TYR A 261 14.53 -4.70 2.36
C TYR A 261 15.69 -5.50 2.96
N VAL A 262 15.92 -6.73 2.48
CA VAL A 262 17.02 -7.59 2.93
C VAL A 262 18.37 -6.92 2.69
N VAL A 263 18.57 -6.36 1.48
CA VAL A 263 19.80 -5.63 1.13
C VAL A 263 20.05 -4.48 2.11
N MET A 264 19.01 -3.69 2.43
CA MET A 264 19.17 -2.55 3.34
C MET A 264 19.36 -2.96 4.80
N ILE A 265 18.77 -4.08 5.24
CA ILE A 265 19.04 -4.66 6.57
C ILE A 265 20.49 -5.11 6.66
N LEU A 266 20.97 -5.88 5.69
CA LEU A 266 22.35 -6.36 5.66
C LEU A 266 23.35 -5.19 5.56
N TYR A 267 23.08 -4.23 4.66
CA TYR A 267 23.86 -2.99 4.53
C TYR A 267 24.01 -2.27 5.88
N THR A 268 22.91 -2.07 6.57
CA THR A 268 22.91 -1.40 7.88
C THR A 268 23.66 -2.26 8.91
N GLY A 269 23.46 -3.57 8.90
CA GLY A 269 24.04 -4.50 9.87
C GLY A 269 25.57 -4.58 9.76
N TRP A 270 26.11 -4.85 8.57
CA TRP A 270 27.58 -5.04 8.42
C TRP A 270 28.40 -3.76 8.48
N LEU A 271 27.78 -2.57 8.33
CA LEU A 271 28.41 -1.29 8.56
C LEU A 271 28.27 -0.80 10.01
N SER A 272 27.44 -1.45 10.83
CA SER A 272 27.19 -1.09 12.22
C SER A 272 28.28 -1.68 13.13
N THR A 273 29.20 -0.85 13.60
CA THR A 273 30.21 -1.30 14.56
C THR A 273 29.59 -1.52 15.94
N SER A 274 30.16 -2.44 16.72
CA SER A 274 29.73 -2.77 18.08
C SER A 274 29.78 -1.58 19.06
N HIS A 275 30.56 -0.55 18.73
CA HIS A 275 30.68 0.69 19.52
C HIS A 275 29.67 1.78 19.16
N GLN A 276 29.02 1.70 17.99
CA GLN A 276 27.87 2.53 17.71
C GLN A 276 26.71 1.95 18.52
N SER A 277 26.52 2.48 19.74
CA SER A 277 25.44 2.03 20.60
C SER A 277 24.15 2.05 19.80
N LEU A 278 23.59 0.87 19.54
CA LEU A 278 22.25 0.71 18.94
C LEU A 278 21.21 1.53 19.73
N ASN A 279 21.53 1.82 20.99
CA ASN A 279 20.73 2.63 21.90
C ASN A 279 21.10 4.12 21.75
N GLY A 280 20.14 4.91 21.23
CA GLY A 280 20.28 6.38 21.15
C GLY A 280 20.30 6.96 19.72
N GLN A 281 20.54 6.17 18.69
CA GLN A 281 20.45 6.63 17.31
C GLN A 281 18.98 6.58 16.82
N LEU A 282 18.44 7.77 16.48
CA LEU A 282 17.09 7.89 15.91
C LEU A 282 17.00 7.27 14.51
N TRP A 283 18.12 7.20 13.78
CA TRP A 283 18.20 6.67 12.43
C TRP A 283 19.54 5.98 12.21
N LEU A 284 19.60 4.70 12.55
CA LEU A 284 20.85 3.93 12.50
C LEU A 284 21.41 3.82 11.07
N THR A 285 20.58 3.55 10.07
CA THR A 285 21.01 3.44 8.66
C THR A 285 21.70 4.73 8.19
N GLY A 286 21.18 5.89 8.54
CA GLY A 286 21.81 7.17 8.24
C GLY A 286 23.14 7.36 8.96
N ALA A 287 23.21 7.01 10.25
CA ALA A 287 24.42 7.14 11.05
C ALA A 287 25.57 6.26 10.53
N VAL A 288 25.31 4.98 10.22
CA VAL A 288 26.34 4.07 9.66
C VAL A 288 26.76 4.50 8.27
N THR A 289 25.84 5.02 7.45
CA THR A 289 26.16 5.56 6.13
C THR A 289 27.06 6.77 6.23
N GLN A 290 26.75 7.70 7.14
CA GLN A 290 27.56 8.90 7.37
C GLN A 290 28.95 8.54 7.88
N THR A 291 29.07 7.56 8.78
CA THR A 291 30.39 7.11 9.31
C THR A 291 31.23 6.43 8.22
N ALA A 292 30.60 5.62 7.34
CA ALA A 292 31.30 4.88 6.31
C ALA A 292 31.68 5.74 5.09
N PHE A 293 30.83 6.67 4.68
CA PHE A 293 30.92 7.41 3.41
C PHE A 293 30.79 8.93 3.56
N GLY A 294 30.71 9.45 4.79
CA GLY A 294 30.56 10.88 5.06
C GLY A 294 29.24 11.46 4.56
N TYR A 295 29.22 12.77 4.35
CA TYR A 295 28.03 13.48 3.89
C TYR A 295 27.62 13.12 2.45
N ILE A 296 28.55 12.65 1.62
CA ILE A 296 28.23 12.19 0.25
C ILE A 296 27.37 10.94 0.31
N GLY A 297 27.75 9.96 1.13
CA GLY A 297 26.95 8.75 1.33
C GLY A 297 25.57 9.06 1.89
N LEU A 298 25.50 9.98 2.87
CA LEU A 298 24.23 10.42 3.43
C LEU A 298 23.33 11.10 2.40
N GLY A 299 23.90 11.92 1.50
CA GLY A 299 23.18 12.54 0.38
C GLY A 299 22.63 11.51 -0.60
N VAL A 300 23.41 10.48 -0.93
CA VAL A 300 22.96 9.36 -1.78
C VAL A 300 21.80 8.61 -1.12
N LEU A 301 21.90 8.31 0.19
CA LEU A 301 20.82 7.68 0.94
C LEU A 301 19.56 8.57 0.98
N ALA A 302 19.71 9.87 1.15
CA ALA A 302 18.61 10.83 1.15
C ALA A 302 17.86 10.84 -0.19
N ILE A 303 18.57 10.71 -1.32
CA ILE A 303 17.94 10.57 -2.65
C ILE A 303 17.07 9.30 -2.70
N ALA A 304 17.56 8.16 -2.19
CA ALA A 304 16.77 6.93 -2.14
C ALA A 304 15.49 7.09 -1.32
N ILE A 305 15.59 7.73 -0.15
CA ILE A 305 14.44 8.02 0.73
C ILE A 305 13.44 8.93 0.02
N MET A 306 13.90 10.00 -0.65
CA MET A 306 13.02 10.88 -1.41
C MET A 306 12.29 10.12 -2.52
N MET A 307 12.99 9.27 -3.27
CA MET A 307 12.36 8.45 -4.31
C MET A 307 11.32 7.50 -3.71
N GLY A 308 11.63 6.86 -2.58
CA GLY A 308 10.68 6.02 -1.85
C GLY A 308 9.44 6.78 -1.37
N ILE A 309 9.60 7.97 -0.82
CA ILE A 309 8.49 8.85 -0.42
C ILE A 309 7.64 9.22 -1.65
N PHE A 310 8.26 9.62 -2.75
CA PHE A 310 7.57 10.05 -3.96
C PHE A 310 6.80 8.91 -4.63
N THR A 311 7.38 7.71 -4.64
CA THR A 311 6.68 6.51 -5.16
C THR A 311 5.49 6.13 -4.28
N GLY A 312 5.63 6.20 -2.95
CA GLY A 312 4.53 5.99 -2.03
C GLY A 312 3.39 7.00 -2.22
N LEU A 313 3.69 8.30 -2.21
CA LEU A 313 2.69 9.35 -2.46
C LEU A 313 1.94 9.14 -3.76
N ASN A 314 2.67 8.97 -4.86
CA ASN A 314 2.10 8.85 -6.19
C ASN A 314 1.25 7.58 -6.35
N GLY A 315 1.76 6.43 -5.93
CA GLY A 315 1.07 5.15 -6.06
C GLY A 315 -0.23 5.08 -5.24
N PHE A 316 -0.16 5.50 -3.97
CA PHE A 316 -1.35 5.45 -3.10
C PHE A 316 -2.39 6.53 -3.42
N LEU A 317 -2.01 7.74 -3.85
CA LEU A 317 -2.96 8.73 -4.36
C LEU A 317 -3.66 8.22 -5.62
N MET A 318 -2.93 7.60 -6.51
CA MET A 318 -3.51 7.03 -7.71
C MET A 318 -4.52 5.94 -7.38
N SER A 319 -4.15 4.96 -6.57
CA SER A 319 -4.98 3.81 -6.25
C SER A 319 -6.19 4.15 -5.39
N SER A 320 -6.01 4.96 -4.35
CA SER A 320 -7.11 5.41 -3.49
C SER A 320 -8.15 6.23 -4.24
N SER A 321 -7.69 7.07 -5.20
CA SER A 321 -8.63 7.86 -6.02
C SER A 321 -9.46 6.99 -6.96
N ARG A 322 -8.92 5.89 -7.51
CA ARG A 322 -9.66 4.92 -8.34
C ARG A 322 -10.64 4.11 -7.50
N LEU A 323 -10.25 3.73 -6.30
CA LEU A 323 -11.12 3.04 -5.37
C LEU A 323 -12.33 3.91 -5.00
N LEU A 324 -12.10 5.16 -4.58
CA LEU A 324 -13.16 6.10 -4.23
C LEU A 324 -14.01 6.48 -5.45
N PHE A 325 -13.42 6.58 -6.64
CA PHE A 325 -14.12 6.77 -7.90
C PHE A 325 -15.08 5.61 -8.20
N SER A 326 -14.64 4.37 -8.05
CA SER A 326 -15.47 3.20 -8.29
C SER A 326 -16.66 3.14 -7.32
N MET A 327 -16.44 3.45 -6.04
CA MET A 327 -17.51 3.57 -5.03
C MET A 327 -18.48 4.70 -5.36
N GLY A 328 -17.99 5.84 -5.87
CA GLY A 328 -18.83 6.98 -6.31
C GLY A 328 -19.63 6.66 -7.58
N ARG A 329 -19.02 5.95 -8.54
CA ARG A 329 -19.63 5.52 -9.79
C ARG A 329 -20.78 4.53 -9.57
N SER A 330 -20.63 3.61 -8.64
CA SER A 330 -21.69 2.70 -8.22
C SER A 330 -22.84 3.38 -7.45
N GLY A 331 -22.65 4.63 -7.04
CA GLY A 331 -23.61 5.36 -6.20
C GLY A 331 -23.63 4.95 -4.73
N ILE A 332 -22.77 4.03 -4.30
CA ILE A 332 -22.58 3.64 -2.89
C ILE A 332 -22.01 4.81 -2.08
N MET A 333 -21.08 5.57 -2.69
CA MET A 333 -20.61 6.85 -2.17
C MET A 333 -21.24 8.03 -2.94
N PRO A 334 -21.11 9.27 -2.44
CA PRO A 334 -21.57 10.44 -3.18
C PRO A 334 -21.02 10.48 -4.60
N THR A 335 -21.90 10.66 -5.58
CA THR A 335 -21.56 10.63 -7.02
C THR A 335 -20.58 11.73 -7.44
N MET A 336 -20.33 12.73 -6.58
CA MET A 336 -19.27 13.70 -6.83
C MET A 336 -17.90 13.08 -7.01
N PHE A 337 -17.63 11.94 -6.35
CA PHE A 337 -16.35 11.21 -6.47
C PHE A 337 -16.16 10.50 -7.81
N SER A 338 -17.23 10.28 -8.58
CA SER A 338 -17.16 9.74 -9.93
C SER A 338 -16.94 10.80 -11.02
N LYS A 339 -16.79 12.08 -10.65
CA LYS A 339 -16.52 13.14 -11.63
C LYS A 339 -15.10 13.03 -12.19
N LEU A 340 -15.00 12.89 -13.51
CA LEU A 340 -13.73 12.86 -14.24
C LEU A 340 -13.36 14.25 -14.76
N HIS A 341 -12.07 14.54 -14.73
CA HIS A 341 -11.51 15.75 -15.34
C HIS A 341 -11.74 15.73 -16.86
N SER A 342 -12.24 16.80 -17.45
CA SER A 342 -12.64 16.87 -18.86
C SER A 342 -11.50 16.45 -19.84
N LYS A 343 -10.29 16.94 -19.60
CA LYS A 343 -9.11 16.69 -20.46
C LYS A 343 -8.38 15.39 -20.10
N TYR A 344 -8.14 15.15 -18.80
CA TYR A 344 -7.25 14.07 -18.35
C TYR A 344 -7.96 12.76 -18.02
N LYS A 345 -9.30 12.80 -17.91
CA LYS A 345 -10.14 11.64 -17.55
C LYS A 345 -9.71 10.97 -16.24
N THR A 346 -9.30 11.78 -15.26
CA THR A 346 -8.92 11.34 -13.90
C THR A 346 -9.98 11.79 -12.89
N PRO A 347 -10.19 11.04 -11.79
CA PRO A 347 -11.20 11.36 -10.76
C PRO A 347 -10.73 12.50 -9.84
N TYR A 348 -10.70 13.72 -10.34
CA TYR A 348 -10.09 14.88 -9.69
C TYR A 348 -10.74 15.24 -8.35
N VAL A 349 -12.03 15.04 -8.19
CA VAL A 349 -12.74 15.33 -6.92
C VAL A 349 -12.30 14.33 -5.83
N ALA A 350 -12.17 13.06 -6.20
CA ALA A 350 -11.64 12.04 -5.29
C ALA A 350 -10.20 12.37 -4.86
N ILE A 351 -9.33 12.78 -5.82
CA ILE A 351 -7.94 13.17 -5.53
C ILE A 351 -7.90 14.35 -4.56
N ILE A 352 -8.68 15.41 -4.80
CA ILE A 352 -8.74 16.60 -3.92
C ILE A 352 -9.20 16.21 -2.52
N PHE A 353 -10.22 15.37 -2.39
CA PHE A 353 -10.72 14.90 -1.09
C PHE A 353 -9.65 14.14 -0.31
N LEU A 354 -8.96 13.20 -0.97
CA LEU A 354 -7.92 12.38 -0.36
C LEU A 354 -6.73 13.24 0.12
N VAL A 355 -6.30 14.19 -0.69
CA VAL A 355 -5.26 15.16 -0.28
C VAL A 355 -5.74 16.03 0.87
N GLY A 356 -6.99 16.51 0.83
CA GLY A 356 -7.58 17.28 1.93
C GLY A 356 -7.55 16.55 3.27
N VAL A 357 -7.88 15.26 3.27
CA VAL A 357 -7.76 14.42 4.48
C VAL A 357 -6.30 14.24 4.88
N SER A 358 -5.39 14.00 3.93
CA SER A 358 -3.96 13.80 4.22
C SER A 358 -3.28 15.04 4.80
N LEU A 359 -3.80 16.25 4.56
CA LEU A 359 -3.29 17.51 5.12
C LEU A 359 -3.44 17.62 6.65
N ILE A 360 -4.22 16.73 7.27
CA ILE A 360 -4.38 16.71 8.73
C ILE A 360 -3.11 16.16 9.43
N ALA A 361 -2.44 15.18 8.82
CA ALA A 361 -1.36 14.46 9.47
C ALA A 361 -0.13 15.32 9.84
N PRO A 362 0.36 16.26 9.02
CA PRO A 362 1.50 17.10 9.38
C PRO A 362 1.29 17.93 10.67
N TRP A 363 0.04 18.19 11.03
CA TRP A 363 -0.30 18.90 12.27
C TRP A 363 -0.18 18.05 13.53
N LEU A 364 -0.06 16.73 13.41
CA LEU A 364 0.01 15.80 14.53
C LEU A 364 1.44 15.44 14.96
N GLY A 365 2.45 15.95 14.25
CA GLY A 365 3.86 15.73 14.56
C GLY A 365 4.33 14.28 14.33
N ARG A 366 5.58 14.00 14.73
CA ARG A 366 6.24 12.71 14.47
C ARG A 366 5.56 11.52 15.18
N THR A 367 5.06 11.71 16.38
CA THR A 367 4.45 10.62 17.17
C THR A 367 3.22 10.04 16.47
N ALA A 368 2.52 10.86 15.66
CA ALA A 368 1.39 10.39 14.86
C ALA A 368 1.79 9.40 13.75
N LEU A 369 3.07 9.34 13.36
CA LEU A 369 3.52 8.40 12.32
C LEU A 369 3.25 6.94 12.71
N THR A 370 3.49 6.59 13.98
CA THR A 370 3.21 5.23 14.47
C THR A 370 1.72 4.93 14.44
N TRP A 371 0.88 5.88 14.88
CA TRP A 371 -0.58 5.72 14.82
C TRP A 371 -1.08 5.56 13.38
N ILE A 372 -0.51 6.34 12.46
CA ILE A 372 -0.86 6.30 11.03
C ILE A 372 -0.45 4.96 10.40
N VAL A 373 0.71 4.40 10.77
CA VAL A 373 1.13 3.05 10.35
C VAL A 373 0.14 2.00 10.83
N ASP A 374 -0.26 2.04 12.11
CA ASP A 374 -1.23 1.13 12.70
C ASP A 374 -2.58 1.18 11.96
N MET A 375 -3.09 2.39 11.72
CA MET A 375 -4.36 2.62 11.02
C MET A 375 -4.29 2.12 9.57
N SER A 376 -3.19 2.37 8.88
CA SER A 376 -2.96 1.89 7.52
C SER A 376 -2.95 0.36 7.47
N SER A 377 -2.17 -0.28 8.34
CA SER A 377 -2.08 -1.74 8.44
C SER A 377 -3.44 -2.38 8.68
N THR A 378 -4.26 -1.79 9.55
CA THR A 378 -5.60 -2.29 9.86
C THR A 378 -6.54 -2.18 8.66
N GLY A 379 -6.58 -1.00 8.01
CA GLY A 379 -7.45 -0.77 6.85
C GLY A 379 -7.13 -1.73 5.69
N VAL A 380 -5.84 -1.94 5.43
CA VAL A 380 -5.37 -2.86 4.38
C VAL A 380 -5.63 -4.32 4.74
N SER A 381 -5.39 -4.74 6.01
CA SER A 381 -5.63 -6.12 6.45
C SER A 381 -7.11 -6.52 6.36
N ILE A 382 -8.05 -5.59 6.64
CA ILE A 382 -9.49 -5.80 6.42
C ILE A 382 -9.76 -6.11 4.95
N ALA A 383 -9.18 -5.32 4.03
CA ALA A 383 -9.38 -5.52 2.60
C ALA A 383 -8.75 -6.83 2.10
N TYR A 384 -7.57 -7.19 2.59
CA TYR A 384 -6.93 -8.48 2.27
C TYR A 384 -7.79 -9.65 2.69
N PHE A 385 -8.30 -9.63 3.92
CA PHE A 385 -9.17 -10.68 4.44
C PHE A 385 -10.45 -10.82 3.60
N ILE A 386 -11.15 -9.73 3.33
CA ILE A 386 -12.40 -9.75 2.55
C ILE A 386 -12.12 -10.16 1.09
N THR A 387 -11.02 -9.70 0.47
CA THR A 387 -10.67 -10.09 -0.91
C THR A 387 -10.32 -11.57 -1.02
N CYS A 388 -9.58 -12.11 -0.06
CA CYS A 388 -9.29 -13.55 -0.03
C CYS A 388 -10.56 -14.38 0.19
N LEU A 389 -11.46 -13.97 1.10
CA LEU A 389 -12.77 -14.60 1.27
C LEU A 389 -13.62 -14.52 -0.01
N SER A 390 -13.55 -13.38 -0.71
CA SER A 390 -14.24 -13.21 -1.99
C SER A 390 -13.75 -14.22 -3.03
N ALA A 391 -12.44 -14.36 -3.15
CA ALA A 391 -11.82 -15.35 -4.03
C ALA A 391 -12.23 -16.79 -3.63
N ALA A 392 -12.15 -17.13 -2.33
CA ALA A 392 -12.53 -18.45 -1.85
C ALA A 392 -14.00 -18.78 -2.16
N LYS A 393 -14.90 -17.81 -2.03
CA LYS A 393 -16.33 -17.98 -2.36
C LYS A 393 -16.53 -18.13 -3.87
N LEU A 394 -16.00 -17.24 -4.69
CA LEU A 394 -16.18 -17.26 -6.15
C LEU A 394 -15.61 -18.53 -6.81
N PHE A 395 -14.43 -18.98 -6.39
CA PHE A 395 -13.84 -20.24 -6.87
C PHE A 395 -14.49 -21.51 -6.29
N SER A 396 -15.44 -21.39 -5.35
CA SER A 396 -16.24 -22.51 -4.85
C SER A 396 -17.45 -22.82 -5.71
N TYR A 397 -17.97 -21.87 -6.48
CA TYR A 397 -19.14 -22.04 -7.34
C TYR A 397 -18.84 -22.81 -8.63
N ASN A 398 -17.59 -22.88 -9.05
CA ASN A 398 -17.20 -23.54 -10.30
C ASN A 398 -17.13 -25.06 -10.11
N LYS A 399 -18.27 -25.77 -10.21
CA LYS A 399 -18.37 -27.21 -10.04
C LYS A 399 -18.00 -28.04 -11.28
N GLN A 400 -17.88 -27.43 -12.45
CA GLN A 400 -17.97 -28.22 -13.70
C GLN A 400 -16.71 -28.33 -14.56
N SER A 401 -15.69 -27.56 -14.40
CA SER A 401 -14.40 -27.79 -15.10
C SER A 401 -13.38 -26.69 -14.85
N ASN A 402 -12.47 -26.87 -13.92
CA ASN A 402 -11.13 -26.38 -14.17
C ASN A 402 -10.14 -27.02 -13.20
N THR A 403 -9.08 -27.60 -13.71
CA THR A 403 -7.99 -28.21 -12.92
C THR A 403 -7.36 -27.21 -11.95
N TYR A 404 -7.47 -25.90 -12.23
CA TYR A 404 -6.87 -24.83 -11.43
C TYR A 404 -7.81 -24.23 -10.35
N ALA A 405 -9.12 -24.36 -10.48
CA ALA A 405 -10.08 -23.81 -9.51
C ALA A 405 -9.86 -24.32 -8.06
N PRO A 406 -9.57 -25.62 -7.83
CA PRO A 406 -9.27 -26.12 -6.48
C PRO A 406 -8.00 -25.51 -5.89
N VAL A 407 -6.99 -25.26 -6.72
CA VAL A 407 -5.70 -24.67 -6.31
C VAL A 407 -5.91 -23.23 -5.87
N TYR A 408 -6.57 -22.39 -6.68
CA TYR A 408 -6.89 -21.01 -6.33
C TYR A 408 -7.76 -20.91 -5.08
N LYS A 409 -8.76 -21.78 -4.94
CA LYS A 409 -9.59 -21.88 -3.74
C LYS A 409 -8.77 -22.19 -2.50
N THR A 410 -7.85 -23.14 -2.58
CA THR A 410 -6.98 -23.51 -1.44
C THR A 410 -6.10 -22.34 -1.03
N PHE A 411 -5.44 -21.69 -2.00
CA PHE A 411 -4.64 -20.50 -1.72
C PHE A 411 -5.47 -19.34 -1.17
N ALA A 412 -6.69 -19.15 -1.65
CA ALA A 412 -7.60 -18.12 -1.13
C ALA A 412 -8.02 -18.39 0.32
N ILE A 413 -8.27 -19.64 0.69
CA ILE A 413 -8.56 -20.03 2.09
C ILE A 413 -7.33 -19.77 2.96
N ILE A 414 -6.14 -20.19 2.52
CA ILE A 414 -4.88 -19.93 3.26
C ILE A 414 -4.65 -18.43 3.38
N GLY A 415 -4.81 -17.66 2.30
CA GLY A 415 -4.69 -16.21 2.31
C GLY A 415 -5.69 -15.53 3.26
N SER A 416 -6.92 -16.03 3.34
CA SER A 416 -7.93 -15.56 4.29
C SER A 416 -7.49 -15.79 5.74
N PHE A 417 -6.94 -16.97 6.04
CA PHE A 417 -6.45 -17.30 7.38
C PHE A 417 -5.25 -16.43 7.77
N VAL A 418 -4.29 -16.26 6.86
CA VAL A 418 -3.12 -15.37 7.06
C VAL A 418 -3.56 -13.93 7.31
N SER A 419 -4.46 -13.39 6.48
CA SER A 419 -4.96 -12.03 6.62
C SER A 419 -5.75 -11.84 7.92
N PHE A 420 -6.51 -12.87 8.34
CA PHE A 420 -7.22 -12.87 9.62
C PHE A 420 -6.25 -12.83 10.79
N ILE A 421 -5.15 -13.60 10.75
CA ILE A 421 -4.11 -13.56 11.80
C ILE A 421 -3.52 -12.15 11.88
N PHE A 422 -3.15 -11.53 10.75
CA PHE A 422 -2.63 -10.16 10.75
C PHE A 422 -3.63 -9.17 11.35
N LEU A 423 -4.91 -9.29 10.99
CA LEU A 423 -5.96 -8.44 11.54
C LEU A 423 -6.15 -8.65 13.04
N ALA A 424 -6.11 -9.91 13.50
CA ALA A 424 -6.20 -10.25 14.92
C ALA A 424 -5.01 -9.69 15.72
N LEU A 425 -3.79 -9.79 15.18
CA LEU A 425 -2.59 -9.21 15.79
C LEU A 425 -2.67 -7.69 15.94
N LEU A 426 -3.37 -6.98 15.06
CA LEU A 426 -3.58 -5.54 15.15
C LEU A 426 -4.70 -5.18 16.13
N LEU A 427 -5.83 -5.91 16.11
CA LEU A 427 -7.04 -5.52 16.84
C LEU A 427 -7.14 -6.08 18.27
N VAL A 428 -6.43 -7.18 18.58
CA VAL A 428 -6.51 -7.80 19.92
C VAL A 428 -5.57 -7.06 20.88
N PRO A 429 -6.09 -6.42 21.94
CA PRO A 429 -5.24 -5.76 22.94
C PRO A 429 -4.26 -6.73 23.59
N GLY A 430 -3.02 -6.32 23.78
CA GLY A 430 -1.96 -7.15 24.37
C GLY A 430 -1.22 -8.05 23.36
N SER A 431 -1.60 -8.07 22.10
CA SER A 431 -0.81 -8.73 21.05
C SER A 431 0.48 -7.95 20.75
N PRO A 432 1.50 -8.58 20.13
CA PRO A 432 2.77 -7.92 19.80
C PRO A 432 2.66 -6.72 18.87
N ALA A 433 1.57 -6.63 18.09
CA ALA A 433 1.30 -5.55 17.14
C ALA A 433 0.00 -4.80 17.44
N ALA A 434 -0.51 -4.88 18.70
CA ALA A 434 -1.76 -4.24 19.09
C ALA A 434 -1.74 -2.74 18.83
N LEU A 435 -2.85 -2.22 18.31
CA LEU A 435 -3.06 -0.80 18.09
C LEU A 435 -2.96 0.00 19.39
N THR A 436 -2.51 1.24 19.26
CA THR A 436 -2.55 2.20 20.36
C THR A 436 -3.95 2.84 20.50
N ALA A 437 -4.26 3.40 21.66
CA ALA A 437 -5.56 4.04 21.91
C ALA A 437 -5.91 5.15 20.88
N PRO A 438 -4.99 6.05 20.47
CA PRO A 438 -5.27 7.01 19.41
C PRO A 438 -5.65 6.38 18.07
N SER A 439 -5.03 5.23 17.71
CA SER A 439 -5.33 4.51 16.48
C SER A 439 -6.76 3.94 16.50
N TYR A 440 -7.23 3.37 17.63
CA TYR A 440 -8.62 2.93 17.76
C TYR A 440 -9.61 4.09 17.63
N ILE A 441 -9.33 5.24 18.24
CA ILE A 441 -10.20 6.44 18.16
C ILE A 441 -10.30 6.92 16.71
N ALA A 442 -9.18 6.96 16.00
CA ALA A 442 -9.17 7.40 14.60
C ALA A 442 -9.91 6.41 13.66
N LEU A 443 -9.76 5.09 13.88
CA LEU A 443 -10.52 4.07 13.16
C LEU A 443 -12.03 4.20 13.41
N LEU A 444 -12.43 4.46 14.64
CA LEU A 444 -13.84 4.70 14.99
C LEU A 444 -14.36 5.99 14.34
N GLY A 445 -13.58 7.07 14.38
CA GLY A 445 -13.91 8.31 13.71
C GLY A 445 -14.10 8.13 12.19
N TRP A 446 -13.20 7.37 11.54
CA TRP A 446 -13.31 7.05 10.14
C TRP A 446 -14.55 6.21 9.81
N LEU A 447 -14.86 5.23 10.66
CA LEU A 447 -16.08 4.43 10.55
C LEU A 447 -17.34 5.32 10.62
N ILE A 448 -17.38 6.26 11.57
CA ILE A 448 -18.51 7.18 11.73
C ILE A 448 -18.70 8.04 10.49
N ILE A 449 -17.63 8.62 9.94
CA ILE A 449 -17.67 9.40 8.69
C ILE A 449 -18.22 8.54 7.54
N GLY A 450 -17.74 7.30 7.41
CA GLY A 450 -18.25 6.37 6.41
C GLY A 450 -19.72 6.05 6.58
N LEU A 451 -20.18 5.80 7.80
CA LEU A 451 -21.58 5.55 8.10
C LEU A 451 -22.46 6.76 7.75
N ILE A 452 -22.00 7.99 7.99
CA ILE A 452 -22.71 9.20 7.58
C ILE A 452 -22.90 9.22 6.05
N PHE A 453 -21.82 9.01 5.27
CA PHE A 453 -21.94 8.95 3.81
C PHE A 453 -22.87 7.82 3.36
N PHE A 454 -22.78 6.66 3.98
CA PHE A 454 -23.61 5.50 3.66
C PHE A 454 -25.09 5.79 3.94
N VAL A 455 -25.43 6.32 5.11
CA VAL A 455 -26.81 6.65 5.49
C VAL A 455 -27.42 7.69 4.54
N ILE A 456 -26.67 8.73 4.16
CA ILE A 456 -27.12 9.73 3.17
C ILE A 456 -27.46 9.08 1.83
N ARG A 457 -26.71 8.03 1.43
CA ARG A 457 -26.90 7.34 0.15
C ARG A 457 -27.89 6.18 0.21
N TYR A 458 -28.16 5.65 1.40
CA TYR A 458 -28.99 4.48 1.64
C TYR A 458 -30.36 4.49 0.98
N PRO A 459 -31.17 5.60 1.01
CA PRO A 459 -32.49 5.63 0.38
C PRO A 459 -32.44 5.35 -1.12
N LYS A 460 -31.40 5.84 -1.80
CA LYS A 460 -31.18 5.62 -3.22
C LYS A 460 -30.65 4.21 -3.50
N LEU A 461 -29.71 3.78 -2.68
CA LEU A 461 -29.06 2.49 -2.80
C LEU A 461 -29.99 1.30 -2.56
N LYS A 462 -30.93 1.43 -1.61
CA LYS A 462 -31.91 0.38 -1.29
C LYS A 462 -32.79 0.03 -2.50
N ASN A 463 -33.10 1.01 -3.34
CA ASN A 463 -33.99 0.85 -4.49
C ASN A 463 -33.27 0.51 -5.79
N MET A 464 -31.94 0.46 -5.80
CA MET A 464 -31.15 0.06 -6.97
C MET A 464 -31.16 -1.46 -7.12
N ASP A 465 -31.43 -1.91 -8.33
CA ASP A 465 -31.34 -3.32 -8.69
C ASP A 465 -29.87 -3.82 -8.68
N ASN A 466 -29.70 -5.10 -8.40
CA ASN A 466 -28.36 -5.71 -8.43
C ASN A 466 -27.77 -5.72 -9.85
N ASP A 467 -28.60 -5.89 -10.88
CA ASP A 467 -28.15 -5.81 -12.28
C ASP A 467 -27.64 -4.38 -12.61
N GLU A 468 -28.32 -3.34 -12.14
CA GLU A 468 -27.86 -1.96 -12.31
C GLU A 468 -26.52 -1.72 -11.61
N LEU A 469 -26.37 -2.20 -10.37
CA LEU A 469 -25.11 -2.12 -9.63
C LEU A 469 -23.99 -2.90 -10.32
N SER A 470 -24.27 -4.11 -10.80
CA SER A 470 -23.31 -4.94 -11.54
C SER A 470 -22.83 -4.22 -12.80
N ARG A 471 -23.72 -3.62 -13.57
CA ARG A 471 -23.36 -2.80 -14.76
C ARG A 471 -22.50 -1.59 -14.40
N LEU A 472 -22.81 -0.89 -13.30
CA LEU A 472 -22.01 0.26 -12.86
C LEU A 472 -20.63 -0.12 -12.34
N ILE A 473 -20.51 -1.22 -11.61
CA ILE A 473 -19.26 -1.68 -10.98
C ILE A 473 -18.39 -2.45 -11.97
N LEU A 474 -18.98 -3.44 -12.66
CA LEU A 474 -18.27 -4.45 -13.45
C LEU A 474 -18.33 -4.21 -14.95
N ASN A 475 -19.17 -3.27 -15.41
CA ASN A 475 -19.52 -3.07 -16.83
C ASN A 475 -20.19 -4.28 -17.48
N ARG A 476 -20.93 -5.07 -16.72
CA ARG A 476 -21.56 -6.32 -17.12
C ARG A 476 -22.89 -6.48 -16.40
N SER A 477 -23.84 -7.15 -17.04
CA SER A 477 -25.09 -7.57 -16.40
C SER A 477 -24.83 -8.66 -15.36
N GLU A 478 -25.76 -8.85 -14.42
CA GLU A 478 -25.68 -9.90 -13.40
C GLU A 478 -25.56 -11.29 -14.08
N ASN A 479 -26.35 -11.57 -15.12
CA ASN A 479 -26.27 -12.83 -15.87
C ASN A 479 -24.92 -13.05 -16.56
N GLU A 480 -24.32 -11.99 -17.17
CA GLU A 480 -22.99 -12.09 -17.79
C GLU A 480 -21.90 -12.35 -16.74
N VAL A 481 -22.07 -11.87 -15.52
CA VAL A 481 -21.16 -12.13 -14.41
C VAL A 481 -21.29 -13.58 -13.94
N ASP A 482 -22.53 -14.07 -13.80
CA ASP A 482 -22.79 -15.46 -13.40
C ASP A 482 -22.23 -16.44 -14.45
N ASP A 483 -22.43 -16.16 -15.75
CA ASP A 483 -21.85 -16.95 -16.84
C ASP A 483 -20.30 -16.98 -16.74
N MET A 484 -19.66 -15.85 -16.44
CA MET A 484 -18.19 -15.80 -16.26
C MET A 484 -17.69 -16.56 -15.03
N ILE A 485 -18.50 -16.65 -13.98
CA ILE A 485 -18.18 -17.41 -12.78
C ILE A 485 -18.34 -18.91 -13.07
N GLU A 486 -19.33 -19.28 -13.89
CA GLU A 486 -19.68 -20.66 -14.23
C GLU A 486 -18.89 -21.22 -15.43
N GLU A 487 -18.48 -20.38 -16.42
CA GLU A 487 -17.74 -20.84 -17.60
C GLU A 487 -16.33 -21.32 -17.27
N PRO A 488 -15.92 -22.51 -17.77
CA PRO A 488 -14.53 -22.92 -17.74
C PRO A 488 -13.69 -22.02 -18.65
N GLU A 489 -12.49 -21.71 -18.22
CA GLU A 489 -11.48 -21.04 -19.05
C GLU A 489 -11.27 -21.88 -20.33
N LYS A 490 -11.78 -21.39 -21.46
CA LYS A 490 -11.47 -22.00 -22.76
C LYS A 490 -9.96 -21.91 -22.95
N GLU A 491 -9.31 -23.06 -23.06
CA GLU A 491 -7.92 -23.16 -23.48
C GLU A 491 -7.66 -22.20 -24.64
N LYS A 492 -6.96 -21.11 -24.36
CA LYS A 492 -6.32 -20.34 -25.43
C LYS A 492 -5.08 -21.09 -25.88
N THR A 493 -5.32 -22.22 -26.58
CA THR A 493 -4.33 -22.76 -27.49
C THR A 493 -4.23 -21.77 -28.66
N LYS A 494 -3.24 -20.90 -28.59
CA LYS A 494 -2.39 -20.50 -29.73
C LYS A 494 -1.27 -19.57 -29.25
#